data_cf8663acc807fa0a79a5cd11a0225e63
#
_entry.id   cf8663acc807fa0a79a5cd11a0225e63
#
_cell.length_a   1.000
_cell.length_b   1.000
_cell.length_c   1.000
_cell.angle_alpha   90.00
_cell.angle_beta   90.00
_cell.angle_gamma   90.00
#
_symmetry.space_group_name_H-M   'P 1'
#
loop_
_entity.id
_entity.type
_entity.pdbx_description
1 polymer ?
#
loop_
_entity_poly.entity_id
_entity_poly.type
_entity_poly.pdbx_seq_one_letter_code
_entity_poly.pdbx_strand_id
1 'polypeptide(L)'
;MTIAPPPGYTDSKAAGSAWRICLPAAAGVAYVAAWTAGLAAWPANLALNATGAQVAAAYRAHPAEAAVQYLLVEGLAGVLLGIVLASVVRASADRVGVRAAVPAVLSAIAVLTSLAQCVIGLLVTAAAVGGRTASCGTLSDLVNRLDGVKMLALAAAALWLAAGPVLPRWLRGVAVALGLALVASGYGYLTLSSALGWAAYVSGPLLLLWVAGTGIAVTRQRSRAAGR
;
A
#
# COMPACT_ATOMS: atom_id res chain seq x y z
N MET A 1 -26.19 21.77 -45.32
CA MET A 1 -25.28 20.68 -45.72
C MET A 1 -24.51 20.26 -44.46
N THR A 2 -24.99 19.21 -43.79
CA THR A 2 -24.40 18.75 -42.52
C THR A 2 -23.36 17.69 -42.83
N ILE A 3 -22.08 18.02 -42.63
CA ILE A 3 -20.97 17.08 -42.88
C ILE A 3 -20.96 16.05 -41.73
N ALA A 4 -21.18 14.78 -42.09
CA ALA A 4 -21.04 13.69 -41.11
C ALA A 4 -19.60 13.58 -40.61
N PRO A 5 -19.39 13.36 -39.30
CA PRO A 5 -18.04 13.20 -38.78
C PRO A 5 -17.38 11.93 -39.38
N PRO A 6 -16.04 11.92 -39.57
CA PRO A 6 -15.35 10.78 -40.16
C PRO A 6 -15.50 9.54 -39.26
N PRO A 7 -15.71 8.34 -39.86
CA PRO A 7 -15.79 7.09 -39.13
C PRO A 7 -14.42 6.84 -38.45
N GLY A 8 -14.41 6.67 -37.10
CA GLY A 8 -13.22 6.39 -36.31
C GLY A 8 -12.91 7.39 -35.17
N TYR A 9 -13.60 8.54 -35.10
CA TYR A 9 -13.32 9.56 -34.08
C TYR A 9 -13.95 9.29 -32.69
N THR A 10 -14.89 8.35 -32.60
CA THR A 10 -15.65 8.05 -31.37
C THR A 10 -15.00 7.01 -30.49
N ASP A 11 -14.16 6.10 -31.02
CA ASP A 11 -13.64 4.95 -30.28
C ASP A 11 -12.56 5.31 -29.25
N SER A 12 -11.72 6.32 -29.51
CA SER A 12 -10.63 6.67 -28.61
C SER A 12 -11.08 7.34 -27.30
N LYS A 13 -12.16 8.14 -27.35
CA LYS A 13 -12.75 8.76 -26.15
C LYS A 13 -13.49 7.73 -25.28
N ALA A 14 -14.17 6.76 -25.89
CA ALA A 14 -14.87 5.69 -25.18
C ALA A 14 -13.87 4.75 -24.47
N ALA A 15 -12.81 4.35 -25.15
CA ALA A 15 -11.74 3.52 -24.58
C ALA A 15 -11.03 4.22 -23.40
N GLY A 16 -10.72 5.53 -23.51
CA GLY A 16 -10.11 6.32 -22.45
C GLY A 16 -11.02 6.50 -21.22
N SER A 17 -12.36 6.51 -21.40
CA SER A 17 -13.29 6.58 -20.28
C SER A 17 -13.42 5.25 -19.55
N ALA A 18 -13.50 4.12 -20.26
CA ALA A 18 -13.59 2.79 -19.67
C ALA A 18 -12.37 2.42 -18.82
N TRP A 19 -11.15 2.75 -19.30
CA TRP A 19 -9.92 2.56 -18.55
C TRP A 19 -9.93 3.29 -17.20
N ARG A 20 -10.30 4.57 -17.17
CA ARG A 20 -10.37 5.37 -15.95
C ARG A 20 -11.36 4.83 -14.92
N ILE A 21 -12.42 4.15 -15.37
CA ILE A 21 -13.39 3.51 -14.48
C ILE A 21 -12.79 2.28 -13.83
N CYS A 22 -12.09 1.43 -14.58
CA CYS A 22 -11.56 0.15 -14.09
C CYS A 22 -10.23 0.27 -13.31
N LEU A 23 -9.52 1.38 -13.44
CA LEU A 23 -8.19 1.58 -12.86
C LEU A 23 -8.10 1.27 -11.35
N PRO A 24 -9.05 1.67 -10.47
CA PRO A 24 -8.93 1.36 -9.04
C PRO A 24 -9.03 -0.13 -8.73
N ALA A 25 -9.88 -0.88 -9.44
CA ALA A 25 -9.99 -2.33 -9.26
C ALA A 25 -8.73 -3.04 -9.76
N ALA A 26 -8.23 -2.67 -10.94
CA ALA A 26 -7.00 -3.22 -11.49
C ALA A 26 -5.80 -2.94 -10.56
N ALA A 27 -5.67 -1.73 -10.04
CA ALA A 27 -4.62 -1.36 -9.09
C ALA A 27 -4.73 -2.16 -7.77
N GLY A 28 -5.95 -2.35 -7.24
CA GLY A 28 -6.17 -3.15 -6.04
C GLY A 28 -5.79 -4.61 -6.19
N VAL A 29 -6.13 -5.24 -7.33
CA VAL A 29 -5.73 -6.62 -7.64
C VAL A 29 -4.22 -6.73 -7.88
N ALA A 30 -3.65 -5.80 -8.63
CA ALA A 30 -2.21 -5.75 -8.89
C ALA A 30 -1.40 -5.51 -7.60
N TYR A 31 -1.94 -4.72 -6.65
CA TYR A 31 -1.36 -4.56 -5.31
C TYR A 31 -1.20 -5.90 -4.60
N VAL A 32 -2.27 -6.71 -4.57
CA VAL A 32 -2.24 -8.05 -3.96
C VAL A 32 -1.19 -8.93 -4.65
N ALA A 33 -1.18 -8.94 -5.98
CA ALA A 33 -0.22 -9.73 -6.75
C ALA A 33 1.24 -9.29 -6.49
N ALA A 34 1.53 -7.99 -6.50
CA ALA A 34 2.86 -7.45 -6.26
C ALA A 34 3.34 -7.78 -4.83
N TRP A 35 2.46 -7.60 -3.84
CA TRP A 35 2.77 -7.86 -2.43
C TRP A 35 3.04 -9.33 -2.17
N THR A 36 2.19 -10.22 -2.67
CA THR A 36 2.37 -11.68 -2.50
C THR A 36 3.59 -12.19 -3.26
N ALA A 37 3.84 -11.71 -4.48
CA ALA A 37 5.04 -12.05 -5.24
C ALA A 37 6.33 -11.59 -4.55
N GLY A 38 6.33 -10.39 -3.98
CA GLY A 38 7.47 -9.86 -3.24
C GLY A 38 7.77 -10.65 -1.98
N LEU A 39 6.75 -11.06 -1.20
CA LEU A 39 6.94 -11.93 -0.04
C LEU A 39 7.44 -13.33 -0.44
N ALA A 40 6.98 -13.86 -1.58
CA ALA A 40 7.44 -15.16 -2.08
C ALA A 40 8.89 -15.10 -2.60
N ALA A 41 9.33 -13.94 -3.11
CA ALA A 41 10.69 -13.76 -3.62
C ALA A 41 11.75 -13.92 -2.51
N TRP A 42 11.45 -13.42 -1.31
CA TRP A 42 12.37 -13.53 -0.18
C TRP A 42 11.61 -13.79 1.13
N PRO A 43 11.49 -15.06 1.55
CA PRO A 43 10.75 -15.44 2.76
C PRO A 43 11.56 -15.24 4.06
N ALA A 44 12.73 -14.61 4.00
CA ALA A 44 13.55 -14.40 5.19
C ALA A 44 12.81 -13.53 6.22
N ASN A 45 12.56 -14.11 7.39
CA ASN A 45 11.82 -13.52 8.49
C ASN A 45 12.80 -13.10 9.57
N LEU A 46 13.39 -11.90 9.42
CA LEU A 46 14.26 -11.32 10.43
C LEU A 46 13.43 -10.76 11.60
N ALA A 47 13.89 -11.00 12.81
CA ALA A 47 13.29 -10.36 13.98
C ALA A 47 13.40 -8.83 13.87
N LEU A 48 12.42 -8.09 14.38
CA LEU A 48 12.43 -6.62 14.35
C LEU A 48 13.64 -6.01 15.08
N ASN A 49 14.19 -6.74 16.04
CA ASN A 49 15.38 -6.38 16.82
C ASN A 49 16.64 -7.12 16.35
N ALA A 50 16.68 -7.60 15.09
CA ALA A 50 17.85 -8.28 14.55
C ALA A 50 19.08 -7.34 14.57
N THR A 51 20.23 -7.89 14.96
CA THR A 51 21.48 -7.12 14.96
C THR A 51 21.93 -6.80 13.54
N GLY A 52 22.72 -5.72 13.38
CA GLY A 52 23.27 -5.35 12.07
C GLY A 52 24.07 -6.47 11.39
N ALA A 53 24.73 -7.35 12.20
CA ALA A 53 25.43 -8.52 11.68
C ALA A 53 24.46 -9.56 11.10
N GLN A 54 23.35 -9.84 11.78
CA GLN A 54 22.31 -10.75 11.28
C GLN A 54 21.65 -10.22 10.02
N VAL A 55 21.30 -8.92 10.00
CA VAL A 55 20.77 -8.25 8.81
C VAL A 55 21.77 -8.35 7.65
N ALA A 56 23.03 -7.96 7.88
CA ALA A 56 24.06 -8.00 6.84
C ALA A 56 24.28 -9.42 6.30
N ALA A 57 24.27 -10.46 7.13
CA ALA A 57 24.43 -11.84 6.71
C ALA A 57 23.27 -12.29 5.82
N ALA A 58 22.01 -12.04 6.24
CA ALA A 58 20.83 -12.43 5.47
C ALA A 58 20.76 -11.75 4.09
N TYR A 59 20.98 -10.43 4.06
CA TYR A 59 20.92 -9.66 2.81
C TYR A 59 22.09 -9.95 1.87
N ARG A 60 23.26 -10.30 2.40
CA ARG A 60 24.42 -10.70 1.59
C ARG A 60 24.22 -12.07 0.98
N ALA A 61 23.54 -12.99 1.65
CA ALA A 61 23.25 -14.32 1.12
C ALA A 61 22.27 -14.26 -0.07
N HIS A 62 21.32 -13.33 -0.07
CA HIS A 62 20.24 -13.23 -1.05
C HIS A 62 19.99 -11.78 -1.52
N PRO A 63 20.98 -11.08 -2.10
CA PRO A 63 20.86 -9.66 -2.39
C PRO A 63 19.84 -9.33 -3.50
N ALA A 64 19.72 -10.19 -4.50
CA ALA A 64 18.77 -9.99 -5.59
C ALA A 64 17.32 -10.18 -5.12
N GLU A 65 17.07 -11.23 -4.34
CA GLU A 65 15.76 -11.54 -3.78
C GLU A 65 15.28 -10.44 -2.82
N ALA A 66 16.17 -9.94 -1.96
CA ALA A 66 15.88 -8.82 -1.08
C ALA A 66 15.55 -7.54 -1.87
N ALA A 67 16.31 -7.22 -2.92
CA ALA A 67 16.04 -6.08 -3.77
C ALA A 67 14.68 -6.22 -4.50
N VAL A 68 14.38 -7.39 -5.06
CA VAL A 68 13.09 -7.68 -5.71
C VAL A 68 11.94 -7.53 -4.72
N GLN A 69 12.08 -8.00 -3.48
CA GLN A 69 11.06 -7.83 -2.46
C GLN A 69 10.76 -6.36 -2.22
N TYR A 70 11.78 -5.51 -1.99
CA TYR A 70 11.55 -4.08 -1.77
C TYR A 70 10.94 -3.38 -2.99
N LEU A 71 11.37 -3.71 -4.20
CA LEU A 71 10.79 -3.16 -5.42
C LEU A 71 9.32 -3.54 -5.58
N LEU A 72 8.93 -4.76 -5.23
CA LEU A 72 7.55 -5.23 -5.37
C LEU A 72 6.67 -4.77 -4.20
N VAL A 73 7.11 -4.96 -2.94
CA VAL A 73 6.29 -4.71 -1.75
C VAL A 73 6.20 -3.23 -1.42
N GLU A 74 7.32 -2.50 -1.50
CA GLU A 74 7.36 -1.10 -1.11
C GLU A 74 7.31 -0.15 -2.31
N GLY A 75 7.93 -0.51 -3.42
CA GLY A 75 7.93 0.30 -4.64
C GLY A 75 6.63 0.17 -5.40
N LEU A 76 6.43 -0.95 -6.09
CA LEU A 76 5.27 -1.16 -6.97
C LEU A 76 3.95 -1.16 -6.18
N ALA A 77 3.88 -1.94 -5.09
CA ALA A 77 2.66 -1.98 -4.29
C ALA A 77 2.37 -0.62 -3.63
N GLY A 78 3.39 0.15 -3.22
CA GLY A 78 3.21 1.52 -2.72
C GLY A 78 2.54 2.44 -3.73
N VAL A 79 2.96 2.39 -5.01
CA VAL A 79 2.33 3.16 -6.10
C VAL A 79 0.88 2.70 -6.34
N LEU A 80 0.64 1.39 -6.39
CA LEU A 80 -0.69 0.81 -6.60
C LEU A 80 -1.66 1.15 -5.45
N LEU A 81 -1.18 1.11 -4.21
CA LEU A 81 -1.89 1.58 -3.04
C LEU A 81 -2.28 3.06 -3.19
N GLY A 82 -1.35 3.90 -3.65
CA GLY A 82 -1.59 5.31 -3.92
C GLY A 82 -2.74 5.53 -4.92
N ILE A 83 -2.81 4.75 -6.00
CA ILE A 83 -3.90 4.82 -6.99
C ILE A 83 -5.25 4.49 -6.34
N VAL A 84 -5.32 3.42 -5.53
CA VAL A 84 -6.55 3.03 -4.83
C VAL A 84 -6.98 4.11 -3.85
N LEU A 85 -6.06 4.55 -2.97
CA LEU A 85 -6.35 5.56 -1.96
C LEU A 85 -6.74 6.92 -2.56
N ALA A 86 -6.05 7.39 -3.61
CA ALA A 86 -6.43 8.61 -4.33
C ALA A 86 -7.83 8.50 -4.94
N SER A 87 -8.19 7.32 -5.42
CA SER A 87 -9.52 7.05 -5.98
C SER A 87 -10.63 7.11 -4.92
N VAL A 88 -10.36 6.61 -3.72
CA VAL A 88 -11.27 6.67 -2.56
C VAL A 88 -11.38 8.10 -2.03
N VAL A 89 -10.26 8.82 -1.91
CA VAL A 89 -10.25 10.23 -1.46
C VAL A 89 -11.10 11.08 -2.38
N ARG A 90 -10.98 10.92 -3.71
CA ARG A 90 -11.84 11.62 -4.68
C ARG A 90 -13.32 11.28 -4.49
N ALA A 91 -13.65 9.99 -4.36
CA ALA A 91 -15.03 9.56 -4.11
C ALA A 91 -15.58 10.06 -2.76
N SER A 92 -14.71 10.30 -1.77
CA SER A 92 -15.05 10.89 -0.49
C SER A 92 -15.27 12.41 -0.59
N ALA A 93 -14.42 13.11 -1.36
CA ALA A 93 -14.51 14.56 -1.53
C ALA A 93 -15.87 15.00 -2.08
N ASP A 94 -16.42 14.23 -3.03
CA ASP A 94 -17.75 14.47 -3.60
C ASP A 94 -18.89 14.38 -2.55
N ARG A 95 -18.64 13.72 -1.40
CA ARG A 95 -19.65 13.47 -0.37
C ARG A 95 -19.46 14.25 0.93
N VAL A 96 -18.21 14.51 1.31
CA VAL A 96 -17.87 15.11 2.62
C VAL A 96 -17.06 16.40 2.51
N GLY A 97 -16.81 16.89 1.31
CA GLY A 97 -16.12 18.15 1.04
C GLY A 97 -14.74 18.23 1.68
N VAL A 98 -14.47 19.33 2.40
CA VAL A 98 -13.14 19.63 3.00
C VAL A 98 -12.64 18.53 3.95
N ARG A 99 -13.54 17.76 4.57
CA ARG A 99 -13.16 16.65 5.46
C ARG A 99 -12.40 15.53 4.74
N ALA A 100 -12.45 15.48 3.40
CA ALA A 100 -11.65 14.55 2.61
C ALA A 100 -10.12 14.84 2.66
N ALA A 101 -9.72 16.01 3.17
CA ALA A 101 -8.31 16.33 3.36
C ALA A 101 -7.61 15.37 4.35
N VAL A 102 -8.31 14.92 5.39
CA VAL A 102 -7.75 14.01 6.39
C VAL A 102 -7.27 12.70 5.76
N PRO A 103 -8.13 11.90 5.10
CA PRO A 103 -7.68 10.67 4.45
C PRO A 103 -6.69 10.94 3.31
N ALA A 104 -6.71 12.11 2.65
CA ALA A 104 -5.73 12.47 1.64
C ALA A 104 -4.32 12.58 2.23
N VAL A 105 -4.16 13.30 3.34
CA VAL A 105 -2.88 13.45 4.04
C VAL A 105 -2.38 12.10 4.56
N LEU A 106 -3.25 11.32 5.23
CA LEU A 106 -2.88 9.99 5.75
C LEU A 106 -2.46 9.04 4.62
N SER A 107 -3.16 9.07 3.49
CA SER A 107 -2.80 8.30 2.30
C SER A 107 -1.45 8.73 1.72
N ALA A 108 -1.20 10.03 1.64
CA ALA A 108 0.08 10.55 1.17
C ALA A 108 1.24 10.12 2.09
N ILE A 109 1.07 10.21 3.42
CA ILE A 109 2.06 9.72 4.39
C ILE A 109 2.35 8.23 4.14
N ALA A 110 1.32 7.38 4.02
CA ALA A 110 1.50 5.95 3.82
C ALA A 110 2.28 5.63 2.52
N VAL A 111 1.93 6.29 1.41
CA VAL A 111 2.57 6.08 0.11
C VAL A 111 4.00 6.58 0.10
N LEU A 112 4.25 7.80 0.59
CA LEU A 112 5.60 8.37 0.64
C LEU A 112 6.52 7.55 1.55
N THR A 113 6.01 7.07 2.68
CA THR A 113 6.75 6.20 3.59
C THR A 113 7.10 4.86 2.91
N SER A 114 6.16 4.26 2.16
CA SER A 114 6.42 3.03 1.39
C SER A 114 7.54 3.24 0.36
N LEU A 115 7.48 4.33 -0.41
CA LEU A 115 8.53 4.65 -1.39
C LEU A 115 9.89 4.93 -0.73
N ALA A 116 9.89 5.61 0.42
CA ALA A 116 11.12 5.81 1.20
C ALA A 116 11.69 4.47 1.70
N GLN A 117 10.84 3.55 2.17
CA GLN A 117 11.25 2.20 2.57
C GLN A 117 11.84 1.41 1.39
N CYS A 118 11.29 1.53 0.19
CA CYS A 118 11.86 0.93 -1.01
C CYS A 118 13.32 1.39 -1.21
N VAL A 119 13.55 2.70 -1.19
CA VAL A 119 14.90 3.26 -1.37
C VAL A 119 15.84 2.80 -0.24
N ILE A 120 15.41 2.91 1.02
CA ILE A 120 16.24 2.56 2.18
C ILE A 120 16.53 1.05 2.19
N GLY A 121 15.56 0.20 1.84
CA GLY A 121 15.74 -1.25 1.72
C GLY A 121 16.78 -1.64 0.68
N LEU A 122 16.80 -0.95 -0.46
CA LEU A 122 17.86 -1.11 -1.47
C LEU A 122 19.22 -0.65 -0.93
N LEU A 123 19.25 0.40 -0.11
CA LEU A 123 20.49 0.84 0.56
C LEU A 123 20.96 -0.16 1.63
N VAL A 124 20.04 -0.83 2.36
CA VAL A 124 20.39 -1.96 3.27
C VAL A 124 21.08 -3.05 2.47
N THR A 125 20.50 -3.45 1.34
CA THR A 125 21.06 -4.49 0.45
C THR A 125 22.45 -4.09 -0.04
N ALA A 126 22.64 -2.88 -0.51
CA ALA A 126 23.93 -2.36 -0.97
C ALA A 126 24.95 -2.29 0.17
N ALA A 127 24.53 -1.89 1.39
CA ALA A 127 25.40 -1.86 2.56
C ALA A 127 25.85 -3.28 2.97
N ALA A 128 24.95 -4.27 2.90
CA ALA A 128 25.25 -5.66 3.20
C ALA A 128 26.26 -6.25 2.23
N VAL A 129 26.07 -6.05 0.93
CA VAL A 129 27.03 -6.48 -0.11
C VAL A 129 28.40 -5.80 0.10
N GLY A 130 28.43 -4.53 0.46
CA GLY A 130 29.63 -3.76 0.75
C GLY A 130 30.28 -4.04 2.13
N GLY A 131 29.75 -4.99 2.92
CA GLY A 131 30.33 -5.38 4.22
C GLY A 131 30.11 -4.39 5.36
N ARG A 132 29.21 -3.40 5.21
CA ARG A 132 28.98 -2.31 6.18
C ARG A 132 27.91 -2.71 7.22
N THR A 133 28.28 -3.59 8.15
CA THR A 133 27.35 -4.17 9.15
C THR A 133 26.67 -3.14 10.06
N ALA A 134 27.39 -2.12 10.51
CA ALA A 134 26.82 -1.05 11.33
C ALA A 134 25.73 -0.28 10.57
N SER A 135 25.97 0.05 9.29
CA SER A 135 24.96 0.70 8.43
C SER A 135 23.74 -0.19 8.21
N CYS A 136 23.91 -1.51 8.09
CA CYS A 136 22.79 -2.45 7.93
C CYS A 136 21.86 -2.41 9.14
N GLY A 137 22.37 -2.38 10.37
CA GLY A 137 21.54 -2.28 11.57
C GLY A 137 20.73 -0.98 11.59
N THR A 138 21.41 0.17 11.46
CA THR A 138 20.76 1.48 11.49
C THR A 138 19.70 1.65 10.41
N LEU A 139 20.01 1.23 9.17
CA LEU A 139 19.06 1.34 8.05
C LEU A 139 17.88 0.37 8.22
N SER A 140 18.10 -0.85 8.72
CA SER A 140 17.03 -1.80 9.02
C SER A 140 16.08 -1.29 10.09
N ASP A 141 16.61 -0.73 11.19
CA ASP A 141 15.81 -0.09 12.22
C ASP A 141 14.98 1.07 11.67
N LEU A 142 15.55 1.87 10.77
CA LEU A 142 14.84 2.96 10.13
C LEU A 142 13.70 2.43 9.24
N VAL A 143 13.93 1.38 8.43
CA VAL A 143 12.89 0.74 7.61
C VAL A 143 11.74 0.25 8.51
N ASN A 144 12.06 -0.46 9.59
CA ASN A 144 11.04 -0.97 10.51
C ASN A 144 10.23 0.18 11.16
N ARG A 145 10.87 1.25 11.62
CA ARG A 145 10.17 2.41 12.21
C ARG A 145 9.31 3.14 11.19
N LEU A 146 9.77 3.29 9.95
CA LEU A 146 8.96 3.85 8.87
C LEU A 146 7.75 2.95 8.56
N ASP A 147 7.91 1.62 8.64
CA ASP A 147 6.78 0.71 8.50
C ASP A 147 5.73 0.93 9.60
N GLY A 148 6.17 1.14 10.83
CA GLY A 148 5.28 1.53 11.93
C GLY A 148 4.51 2.82 11.64
N VAL A 149 5.18 3.87 11.14
CA VAL A 149 4.53 5.13 10.73
C VAL A 149 3.51 4.88 9.61
N LYS A 150 3.87 4.11 8.58
CA LYS A 150 2.98 3.73 7.48
C LYS A 150 1.74 3.00 7.99
N MET A 151 1.93 2.01 8.87
CA MET A 151 0.83 1.24 9.48
C MET A 151 -0.12 2.12 10.26
N LEU A 152 0.38 3.06 11.07
CA LEU A 152 -0.48 3.98 11.84
C LEU A 152 -1.24 4.96 10.93
N ALA A 153 -0.60 5.46 9.87
CA ALA A 153 -1.28 6.31 8.89
C ALA A 153 -2.39 5.54 8.16
N LEU A 154 -2.13 4.28 7.75
CA LEU A 154 -3.13 3.42 7.14
C LEU A 154 -4.25 3.04 8.11
N ALA A 155 -3.95 2.80 9.40
CA ALA A 155 -4.94 2.55 10.43
C ALA A 155 -5.91 3.73 10.56
N ALA A 156 -5.37 4.94 10.68
CA ALA A 156 -6.17 6.15 10.78
C ALA A 156 -7.02 6.38 9.52
N ALA A 157 -6.47 6.15 8.32
CA ALA A 157 -7.20 6.26 7.06
C ALA A 157 -8.32 5.20 6.96
N ALA A 158 -8.06 3.94 7.33
CA ALA A 158 -9.04 2.87 7.30
C ALA A 158 -10.20 3.14 8.28
N LEU A 159 -9.90 3.55 9.51
CA LEU A 159 -10.91 3.89 10.53
C LEU A 159 -11.74 5.10 10.10
N TRP A 160 -11.12 6.13 9.54
CA TRP A 160 -11.83 7.28 9.00
C TRP A 160 -12.81 6.89 7.88
N LEU A 161 -12.34 6.05 6.94
CA LEU A 161 -13.17 5.55 5.84
C LEU A 161 -14.29 4.62 6.33
N ALA A 162 -14.06 3.85 7.40
CA ALA A 162 -15.07 3.00 8.02
C ALA A 162 -16.20 3.81 8.64
N ALA A 163 -15.91 4.97 9.22
CA ALA A 163 -16.90 5.88 9.78
C ALA A 163 -17.74 6.59 8.71
N GLY A 164 -17.24 6.67 7.46
CA GLY A 164 -17.88 7.39 6.35
C GLY A 164 -18.85 6.52 5.54
N PRO A 165 -19.65 7.15 4.64
CA PRO A 165 -20.62 6.45 3.79
C PRO A 165 -20.03 5.86 2.50
N VAL A 166 -18.73 6.00 2.26
CA VAL A 166 -18.10 5.67 0.97
C VAL A 166 -17.97 4.16 0.77
N LEU A 167 -17.66 3.42 1.83
CA LEU A 167 -17.45 1.97 1.77
C LEU A 167 -18.75 1.19 2.04
N PRO A 168 -18.95 0.03 1.38
CA PRO A 168 -20.05 -0.87 1.71
C PRO A 168 -19.89 -1.43 3.14
N ARG A 169 -20.99 -1.84 3.77
CA ARG A 169 -21.03 -2.24 5.19
C ARG A 169 -19.99 -3.29 5.55
N TRP A 170 -19.86 -4.35 4.74
CA TRP A 170 -18.89 -5.42 5.00
C TRP A 170 -17.44 -4.92 4.98
N LEU A 171 -17.12 -4.01 4.05
CA LEU A 171 -15.77 -3.47 3.92
C LEU A 171 -15.43 -2.46 5.04
N ARG A 172 -16.44 -1.81 5.63
CA ARG A 172 -16.26 -1.03 6.86
C ARG A 172 -15.86 -1.92 8.05
N GLY A 173 -16.49 -3.10 8.18
CA GLY A 173 -16.09 -4.09 9.19
C GLY A 173 -14.64 -4.52 9.01
N VAL A 174 -14.23 -4.83 7.79
CA VAL A 174 -12.83 -5.14 7.45
C VAL A 174 -11.90 -3.96 7.78
N ALA A 175 -12.30 -2.72 7.47
CA ALA A 175 -11.51 -1.51 7.75
C ALA A 175 -11.32 -1.28 9.26
N VAL A 176 -12.33 -1.54 10.08
CA VAL A 176 -12.21 -1.46 11.55
C VAL A 176 -11.24 -2.53 12.08
N ALA A 177 -11.43 -3.79 11.68
CA ALA A 177 -10.54 -4.88 12.09
C ALA A 177 -9.09 -4.62 11.65
N LEU A 178 -8.90 -4.16 10.41
CA LEU A 178 -7.60 -3.75 9.87
C LEU A 178 -7.00 -2.60 10.70
N GLY A 179 -7.78 -1.56 10.98
CA GLY A 179 -7.30 -0.39 11.73
C GLY A 179 -6.76 -0.79 13.12
N LEU A 180 -7.49 -1.65 13.83
CA LEU A 180 -7.05 -2.15 15.14
C LEU A 180 -5.77 -3.00 15.04
N ALA A 181 -5.71 -3.91 14.07
CA ALA A 181 -4.55 -4.75 13.84
C ALA A 181 -3.31 -3.91 13.43
N LEU A 182 -3.51 -2.87 12.58
CA LEU A 182 -2.45 -1.96 12.16
C LEU A 182 -1.95 -1.07 13.31
N VAL A 183 -2.80 -0.66 14.26
CA VAL A 183 -2.35 0.06 15.46
C VAL A 183 -1.41 -0.82 16.28
N ALA A 184 -1.78 -2.07 16.53
CA ALA A 184 -0.96 -3.00 17.30
C ALA A 184 0.38 -3.30 16.60
N SER A 185 0.35 -3.65 15.32
CA SER A 185 1.56 -3.92 14.55
C SER A 185 2.42 -2.67 14.37
N GLY A 186 1.81 -1.52 14.07
CA GLY A 186 2.52 -0.25 13.91
C GLY A 186 3.28 0.18 15.17
N TYR A 187 2.67 0.01 16.34
CA TYR A 187 3.36 0.24 17.61
C TYR A 187 4.52 -0.75 17.81
N GLY A 188 4.31 -2.03 17.46
CA GLY A 188 5.37 -3.05 17.51
C GLY A 188 6.58 -2.69 16.66
N TYR A 189 6.35 -2.22 15.44
CA TYR A 189 7.40 -1.81 14.51
C TYR A 189 8.11 -0.51 14.97
N LEU A 190 7.39 0.46 15.51
CA LEU A 190 7.99 1.68 16.06
C LEU A 190 8.91 1.40 17.26
N THR A 191 8.51 0.47 18.12
CA THR A 191 9.25 0.09 19.32
C THR A 191 10.22 -1.08 19.11
N LEU A 192 10.27 -1.63 17.90
CA LEU A 192 11.03 -2.84 17.53
C LEU A 192 10.69 -4.04 18.43
N SER A 193 9.43 -4.12 18.87
CA SER A 193 8.92 -5.18 19.75
C SER A 193 8.45 -6.38 18.94
N SER A 194 9.19 -7.47 18.98
CA SER A 194 8.83 -8.72 18.31
C SER A 194 7.48 -9.28 18.79
N ALA A 195 7.14 -9.06 20.07
CA ALA A 195 5.86 -9.52 20.64
C ALA A 195 4.64 -8.89 19.96
N LEU A 196 4.70 -7.59 19.63
CA LEU A 196 3.63 -6.88 18.94
C LEU A 196 3.76 -6.97 17.41
N GLY A 197 4.94 -7.25 16.88
CA GLY A 197 5.19 -7.50 15.46
C GLY A 197 4.33 -8.64 14.89
N TRP A 198 3.92 -9.62 15.73
CA TRP A 198 3.02 -10.69 15.34
C TRP A 198 1.68 -10.21 14.79
N ALA A 199 1.21 -9.04 15.21
CA ALA A 199 -0.03 -8.45 14.68
C ALA A 199 0.05 -8.20 13.16
N ALA A 200 1.25 -8.12 12.57
CA ALA A 200 1.44 -7.99 11.14
C ALA A 200 0.93 -9.20 10.35
N TYR A 201 0.94 -10.41 10.91
CA TYR A 201 0.35 -11.60 10.29
C TYR A 201 -1.17 -11.53 10.17
N VAL A 202 -1.82 -10.72 10.98
CA VAL A 202 -3.26 -10.44 10.88
C VAL A 202 -3.52 -9.21 10.01
N SER A 203 -2.77 -8.13 10.23
CA SER A 203 -2.97 -6.89 9.48
C SER A 203 -2.60 -7.01 8.01
N GLY A 204 -1.62 -7.83 7.63
CA GLY A 204 -1.22 -8.05 6.23
C GLY A 204 -2.37 -8.59 5.37
N PRO A 205 -2.94 -9.77 5.66
CA PRO A 205 -4.08 -10.31 4.92
C PRO A 205 -5.29 -9.38 4.91
N LEU A 206 -5.60 -8.71 6.03
CA LEU A 206 -6.69 -7.74 6.10
C LEU A 206 -6.42 -6.53 5.20
N LEU A 207 -5.17 -6.07 5.11
CA LEU A 207 -4.77 -4.97 4.22
C LEU A 207 -4.96 -5.35 2.75
N LEU A 208 -4.53 -6.55 2.35
CA LEU A 208 -4.73 -7.05 0.99
C LEU A 208 -6.20 -7.09 0.61
N LEU A 209 -7.04 -7.67 1.49
CA LEU A 209 -8.49 -7.74 1.31
C LEU A 209 -9.11 -6.34 1.22
N TRP A 210 -8.70 -5.43 2.11
CA TRP A 210 -9.24 -4.07 2.17
C TRP A 210 -8.87 -3.25 0.94
N VAL A 211 -7.61 -3.31 0.47
CA VAL A 211 -7.15 -2.58 -0.72
C VAL A 211 -7.86 -3.07 -1.98
N ALA A 212 -7.88 -4.39 -2.20
CA ALA A 212 -8.57 -4.98 -3.35
C ALA A 212 -10.08 -4.70 -3.32
N GLY A 213 -10.73 -4.93 -2.16
CA GLY A 213 -12.16 -4.68 -1.97
C GLY A 213 -12.54 -3.21 -2.18
N THR A 214 -11.69 -2.30 -1.71
CA THR A 214 -11.88 -0.86 -1.87
C THR A 214 -11.76 -0.45 -3.34
N GLY A 215 -10.75 -0.93 -4.06
CA GLY A 215 -10.59 -0.70 -5.49
C GLY A 215 -11.81 -1.15 -6.29
N ILE A 216 -12.32 -2.36 -6.02
CA ILE A 216 -13.51 -2.91 -6.65
C ILE A 216 -14.77 -2.09 -6.31
N ALA A 217 -14.93 -1.70 -5.04
CA ALA A 217 -16.10 -0.93 -4.60
C ALA A 217 -16.18 0.43 -5.28
N VAL A 218 -15.04 1.15 -5.37
CA VAL A 218 -14.97 2.46 -6.06
C VAL A 218 -15.24 2.31 -7.56
N THR A 219 -14.69 1.29 -8.20
CA THR A 219 -14.94 1.00 -9.62
C THR A 219 -16.43 0.79 -9.88
N ARG A 220 -17.11 -0.05 -9.06
CA ARG A 220 -18.56 -0.30 -9.20
C ARG A 220 -19.39 0.97 -9.00
N GLN A 221 -19.00 1.87 -8.09
CA GLN A 221 -19.70 3.15 -7.91
C GLN A 221 -19.57 4.05 -9.14
N ARG A 222 -18.36 4.15 -9.72
CA ARG A 222 -18.11 4.92 -10.95
C ARG A 222 -18.90 4.38 -12.15
N SER A 223 -18.94 3.06 -12.34
CA SER A 223 -19.71 2.43 -13.41
C SER A 223 -21.20 2.75 -13.31
N ARG A 224 -21.77 2.72 -12.09
CA ARG A 224 -23.18 3.07 -11.86
C ARG A 224 -23.47 4.55 -12.10
N ALA A 225 -22.53 5.44 -11.82
CA ALA A 225 -22.68 6.87 -12.08
C ALA A 225 -22.59 7.19 -13.58
N ALA A 226 -21.76 6.48 -14.34
CA ALA A 226 -21.58 6.67 -15.78
C ALA A 226 -22.75 6.09 -16.63
N GLY A 227 -23.53 5.16 -16.08
CA GLY A 227 -24.69 4.56 -16.77
C GLY A 227 -26.03 5.26 -16.49
N ARG A 228 -26.03 6.40 -15.75
CA ARG A 228 -27.19 7.26 -15.52
C ARG A 228 -27.11 8.52 -16.36
#